data_92190962051db0277144314b25ef881c
#
_entry.id   92190962051db0277144314b25ef881c
#
_cell.length_a   1.000
_cell.length_b   1.000
_cell.length_c   1.000
_cell.angle_alpha   90.00
_cell.angle_beta   90.00
_cell.angle_gamma   90.00
#
_symmetry.space_group_name_H-M   'P 1'
#
loop_
_entity.id
_entity.type
_entity.pdbx_description
1 polymer ?
#
loop_
_entity_poly.entity_id
_entity_poly.type
_entity_poly.pdbx_seq_one_letter_code
_entity_poly.pdbx_strand_id
1 'polypeptide(L)'
;MPDRIHNFSAGPAVLPEPVLRKAQEAIWNVAGSGIGIMEHSHRGKVFERIANEAEEACRNLGGIPDNYRVLFLQGGASLQFAMVPMNFLAPERTADYLVTGVWSQKAVKEAKPIGKVHIAATGEATNFDRIPPANEIRYSSSPVYVHLTTNNTVYGTQWRSEPAVPAGVPLVADTSSDMFSRPIDVRKYGLIYAGAQKNLGPSGVVLVIIRDDLIEAGSKSLPTMLQYRTHAAERSLYNTPPTFGIYVMGEVFKWIQSQGGLSAMAEYNESKARLLYDFLDSSQFFRGNAQRDSRSLMNVCFRTPSEELDTKFVGEATKRGLDGLKGHRSAGGMRASIYNACPRQSVEALVAFMQEFERANRGVRAAATQPAI
;
A
#
# COMPACT_ATOMS: atom_id res chain seq x y z
N MET A 1 5.84 30.47 3.16
CA MET A 1 6.30 29.25 3.84
C MET A 1 7.45 28.70 3.00
N PRO A 2 8.49 28.08 3.58
CA PRO A 2 9.52 27.47 2.78
C PRO A 2 8.90 26.43 1.85
N ASP A 3 9.44 26.33 0.62
CA ASP A 3 8.96 25.37 -0.35
C ASP A 3 9.14 23.95 0.18
N ARG A 4 8.15 23.09 -0.07
CA ARG A 4 8.23 21.68 0.31
C ARG A 4 9.20 20.96 -0.61
N ILE A 5 10.07 20.14 -0.03
CA ILE A 5 10.99 19.28 -0.79
C ILE A 5 10.23 18.11 -1.46
N HIS A 6 10.86 17.47 -2.44
CA HIS A 6 10.34 16.30 -3.11
C HIS A 6 10.47 15.06 -2.22
N ASN A 7 9.35 14.51 -1.77
CA ASN A 7 9.30 13.38 -0.85
C ASN A 7 8.94 12.09 -1.60
N PHE A 8 9.87 11.13 -1.65
CA PHE A 8 9.72 9.81 -2.25
C PHE A 8 9.64 8.69 -1.20
N SER A 9 9.39 9.01 0.06
CA SER A 9 9.31 8.03 1.14
C SER A 9 8.24 6.98 0.89
N ALA A 10 8.56 5.73 1.22
CA ALA A 10 7.66 4.60 1.00
C ALA A 10 6.52 4.48 2.01
N GLY A 11 6.63 5.17 3.13
CA GLY A 11 5.62 5.23 4.18
C GLY A 11 6.23 5.40 5.58
N PRO A 12 5.75 6.39 6.36
CA PRO A 12 4.75 7.40 5.97
C PRO A 12 5.17 8.18 4.72
N ALA A 13 4.22 8.37 3.82
CA ALA A 13 4.47 8.92 2.49
C ALA A 13 3.93 10.36 2.33
N VAL A 14 4.15 10.93 1.16
CA VAL A 14 3.62 12.25 0.81
C VAL A 14 2.09 12.26 0.87
N LEU A 15 1.52 13.33 1.44
CA LEU A 15 0.09 13.61 1.48
C LEU A 15 -0.26 14.77 0.54
N PRO A 16 -1.50 14.84 0.02
CA PRO A 16 -1.93 15.96 -0.80
C PRO A 16 -1.84 17.27 -0.01
N GLU A 17 -1.26 18.31 -0.58
CA GLU A 17 -1.09 19.58 0.10
C GLU A 17 -2.43 20.20 0.55
N PRO A 18 -3.51 20.19 -0.25
CA PRO A 18 -4.81 20.68 0.21
C PRO A 18 -5.34 19.94 1.44
N VAL A 19 -5.07 18.63 1.56
CA VAL A 19 -5.45 17.82 2.72
C VAL A 19 -4.62 18.23 3.95
N LEU A 20 -3.31 18.47 3.77
CA LEU A 20 -2.45 18.92 4.88
C LEU A 20 -2.87 20.29 5.42
N ARG A 21 -3.30 21.23 4.55
CA ARG A 21 -3.81 22.55 4.97
C ARG A 21 -5.11 22.40 5.76
N LYS A 22 -6.05 21.61 5.28
CA LYS A 22 -7.27 21.29 6.03
C LYS A 22 -6.98 20.61 7.37
N ALA A 23 -6.02 19.68 7.40
CA ALA A 23 -5.61 19.02 8.64
C ALA A 23 -5.00 20.03 9.65
N GLN A 24 -4.21 20.98 9.18
CA GLN A 24 -3.66 22.05 10.02
C GLN A 24 -4.78 22.90 10.65
N GLU A 25 -5.78 23.30 9.89
CA GLU A 25 -6.95 24.03 10.39
C GLU A 25 -7.77 23.18 11.38
N ALA A 26 -7.99 21.92 11.06
CA ALA A 26 -8.78 20.99 11.87
C ALA A 26 -8.11 20.64 13.21
N ILE A 27 -6.79 20.73 13.32
CA ILE A 27 -6.08 20.56 14.61
C ILE A 27 -6.53 21.62 15.61
N TRP A 28 -6.78 22.85 15.16
CA TRP A 28 -7.22 23.94 15.99
C TRP A 28 -8.75 24.00 16.17
N ASN A 29 -9.49 23.91 15.09
CA ASN A 29 -10.95 24.03 15.11
C ASN A 29 -11.56 23.22 13.95
N VAL A 30 -12.06 22.02 14.23
CA VAL A 30 -12.70 21.21 13.20
C VAL A 30 -14.17 21.59 13.03
N ALA A 31 -14.57 21.82 11.79
CA ALA A 31 -15.96 22.07 11.39
C ALA A 31 -16.67 23.21 12.17
N GLY A 32 -15.92 24.20 12.64
CA GLY A 32 -16.46 25.34 13.38
C GLY A 32 -16.94 24.98 14.80
N SER A 33 -16.55 23.84 15.34
CA SER A 33 -17.01 23.36 16.66
C SER A 33 -16.39 24.13 17.86
N GLY A 34 -15.31 24.92 17.60
CA GLY A 34 -14.56 25.62 18.65
C GLY A 34 -13.44 24.80 19.27
N ILE A 35 -13.32 23.49 18.95
CA ILE A 35 -12.24 22.61 19.42
C ILE A 35 -11.63 21.80 18.28
N GLY A 36 -10.40 21.31 18.47
CA GLY A 36 -9.67 20.57 17.47
C GLY A 36 -10.11 19.11 17.31
N ILE A 37 -9.83 18.53 16.15
CA ILE A 37 -10.19 17.13 15.86
C ILE A 37 -9.60 16.12 16.86
N MET A 38 -8.42 16.39 17.41
CA MET A 38 -7.77 15.50 18.37
C MET A 38 -8.38 15.55 19.77
N GLU A 39 -9.20 16.57 20.05
CA GLU A 39 -9.86 16.78 21.36
C GLU A 39 -11.33 16.29 21.37
N HIS A 40 -11.89 16.01 20.18
CA HIS A 40 -13.26 15.55 20.06
C HIS A 40 -13.44 14.13 20.60
N SER A 41 -14.44 13.95 21.47
CA SER A 41 -14.90 12.61 21.83
C SER A 41 -15.38 11.87 20.59
N HIS A 42 -14.91 10.63 20.41
CA HIS A 42 -15.37 9.76 19.32
C HIS A 42 -16.87 9.38 19.44
N ARG A 43 -17.50 9.62 20.60
CA ARG A 43 -18.94 9.42 20.85
C ARG A 43 -19.75 10.72 20.65
N GLY A 44 -19.09 11.84 20.29
CA GLY A 44 -19.73 13.11 20.04
C GLY A 44 -20.20 13.24 18.58
N LYS A 45 -21.30 13.99 18.39
CA LYS A 45 -21.93 14.19 17.06
C LYS A 45 -20.99 14.72 15.99
N VAL A 46 -20.00 15.53 16.36
CA VAL A 46 -19.04 16.09 15.40
C VAL A 46 -18.17 14.96 14.82
N PHE A 47 -17.59 14.12 15.68
CA PHE A 47 -16.77 13.01 15.20
C PHE A 47 -17.61 11.93 14.51
N GLU A 48 -18.82 11.63 15.01
CA GLU A 48 -19.75 10.71 14.34
C GLU A 48 -19.99 11.13 12.88
N ARG A 49 -20.25 12.42 12.66
CA ARG A 49 -20.38 12.95 11.30
C ARG A 49 -19.11 12.77 10.46
N ILE A 50 -17.94 13.07 11.04
CA ILE A 50 -16.64 12.92 10.36
C ILE A 50 -16.40 11.46 9.95
N ALA A 51 -16.66 10.51 10.85
CA ALA A 51 -16.51 9.08 10.58
C ALA A 51 -17.48 8.59 9.50
N ASN A 52 -18.74 9.04 9.55
CA ASN A 52 -19.75 8.74 8.53
C ASN A 52 -19.36 9.30 7.14
N GLU A 53 -18.91 10.56 7.09
CA GLU A 53 -18.42 11.18 5.84
C GLU A 53 -17.21 10.45 5.27
N ALA A 54 -16.29 9.97 6.12
CA ALA A 54 -15.12 9.20 5.67
C ALA A 54 -15.55 7.83 5.12
N GLU A 55 -16.49 7.13 5.77
CA GLU A 55 -17.06 5.88 5.29
C GLU A 55 -17.78 6.09 3.93
N GLU A 56 -18.65 7.09 3.85
CA GLU A 56 -19.39 7.43 2.63
C GLU A 56 -18.44 7.76 1.47
N ALA A 57 -17.44 8.61 1.71
CA ALA A 57 -16.43 8.94 0.70
C ALA A 57 -15.66 7.71 0.22
N CYS A 58 -15.31 6.79 1.13
CA CYS A 58 -14.69 5.51 0.80
C CYS A 58 -15.60 4.64 -0.08
N ARG A 59 -16.88 4.51 0.30
CA ARG A 59 -17.87 3.72 -0.44
C ARG A 59 -18.09 4.26 -1.84
N ASN A 60 -18.29 5.56 -1.96
CA ASN A 60 -18.52 6.24 -3.24
C ASN A 60 -17.29 6.12 -4.15
N LEU A 61 -16.10 6.28 -3.60
CA LEU A 61 -14.84 6.19 -4.36
C LEU A 61 -14.58 4.77 -4.87
N GLY A 62 -14.79 3.76 -4.02
CA GLY A 62 -14.53 2.35 -4.33
C GLY A 62 -15.70 1.60 -4.95
N GLY A 63 -16.88 2.21 -5.11
CA GLY A 63 -18.10 1.52 -5.54
C GLY A 63 -18.44 0.33 -4.63
N ILE A 64 -18.29 0.52 -3.30
CA ILE A 64 -18.38 -0.57 -2.32
C ILE A 64 -19.85 -0.93 -2.08
N PRO A 65 -20.28 -2.19 -2.34
CA PRO A 65 -21.66 -2.63 -2.15
C PRO A 65 -22.09 -2.65 -0.66
N ASP A 66 -23.41 -2.64 -0.41
CA ASP A 66 -23.98 -2.59 0.94
C ASP A 66 -23.69 -3.84 1.79
N ASN A 67 -23.41 -4.98 1.14
CA ASN A 67 -23.03 -6.22 1.80
C ASN A 67 -21.53 -6.30 2.18
N TYR A 68 -20.86 -5.14 2.19
CA TYR A 68 -19.50 -4.97 2.73
C TYR A 68 -19.50 -3.93 3.85
N ARG A 69 -18.67 -4.17 4.86
CA ARG A 69 -18.38 -3.19 5.91
C ARG A 69 -17.06 -2.49 5.62
N VAL A 70 -17.06 -1.19 5.81
CA VAL A 70 -15.87 -0.33 5.77
C VAL A 70 -15.47 -0.06 7.21
N LEU A 71 -14.26 -0.48 7.60
CA LEU A 71 -13.78 -0.38 8.97
C LEU A 71 -12.48 0.43 9.00
N PHE A 72 -12.35 1.26 10.03
CA PHE A 72 -11.15 2.04 10.33
C PHE A 72 -10.52 1.48 11.60
N LEU A 73 -9.49 0.64 11.43
CA LEU A 73 -8.85 -0.09 12.51
C LEU A 73 -7.47 0.48 12.85
N GLN A 74 -6.84 -0.10 13.86
CA GLN A 74 -5.50 0.24 14.33
C GLN A 74 -4.52 -0.91 14.05
N GLY A 75 -3.23 -0.75 14.41
CA GLY A 75 -2.23 -1.80 14.34
C GLY A 75 -1.55 -2.00 12.97
N GLY A 76 -1.91 -1.19 11.97
CA GLY A 76 -1.33 -1.29 10.63
C GLY A 76 -1.68 -2.60 9.92
N ALA A 77 -1.18 -2.77 8.71
CA ALA A 77 -1.30 -4.04 7.97
C ALA A 77 -0.68 -5.22 8.76
N SER A 78 0.28 -4.94 9.64
CA SER A 78 0.92 -5.98 10.46
C SER A 78 -0.06 -6.68 11.40
N LEU A 79 -1.01 -5.94 11.98
CA LEU A 79 -2.07 -6.57 12.78
C LEU A 79 -3.02 -7.37 11.90
N GLN A 80 -3.28 -6.93 10.67
CA GLN A 80 -4.14 -7.66 9.74
C GLN A 80 -3.51 -8.99 9.30
N PHE A 81 -2.17 -9.07 9.19
CA PHE A 81 -1.47 -10.34 8.94
C PHE A 81 -1.81 -11.41 9.98
N ALA A 82 -2.04 -11.01 11.24
CA ALA A 82 -2.45 -11.90 12.32
C ALA A 82 -3.99 -12.06 12.39
N MET A 83 -4.74 -10.95 12.30
CA MET A 83 -6.21 -10.99 12.44
C MET A 83 -6.88 -11.84 11.36
N VAL A 84 -6.42 -11.79 10.13
CA VAL A 84 -6.97 -12.59 9.03
C VAL A 84 -6.92 -14.09 9.36
N PRO A 85 -5.75 -14.71 9.60
CA PRO A 85 -5.72 -16.12 9.94
C PRO A 85 -6.41 -16.42 11.29
N MET A 86 -6.34 -15.55 12.30
CA MET A 86 -7.07 -15.75 13.56
C MET A 86 -8.58 -15.86 13.36
N ASN A 87 -9.16 -15.07 12.47
CA ASN A 87 -10.59 -15.10 12.20
C ASN A 87 -11.02 -16.26 11.30
N PHE A 88 -10.20 -16.67 10.33
CA PHE A 88 -10.66 -17.54 9.24
C PHE A 88 -9.92 -18.87 9.12
N LEU A 89 -8.73 -19.02 9.72
CA LEU A 89 -7.93 -20.25 9.60
C LEU A 89 -8.03 -21.08 10.88
N ALA A 90 -8.68 -22.26 10.78
CA ALA A 90 -8.63 -23.24 11.86
C ALA A 90 -7.36 -24.12 11.73
N PRO A 91 -6.87 -24.75 12.82
CA PRO A 91 -5.63 -25.53 12.84
C PRO A 91 -5.54 -26.60 11.75
N GLU A 92 -6.67 -27.27 11.41
CA GLU A 92 -6.73 -28.34 10.42
C GLU A 92 -7.00 -27.87 9.00
N ARG A 93 -7.33 -26.59 8.83
CA ARG A 93 -7.65 -26.02 7.52
C ARG A 93 -6.43 -25.38 6.89
N THR A 94 -6.45 -25.23 5.58
CA THR A 94 -5.36 -24.66 4.78
C THR A 94 -5.75 -23.29 4.23
N ALA A 95 -4.85 -22.32 4.32
CA ALA A 95 -4.93 -21.05 3.60
C ALA A 95 -3.82 -20.99 2.55
N ASP A 96 -4.15 -20.47 1.37
CA ASP A 96 -3.22 -20.32 0.26
C ASP A 96 -2.66 -18.89 0.21
N TYR A 97 -1.37 -18.79 -0.06
CA TYR A 97 -0.66 -17.52 -0.15
C TYR A 97 0.08 -17.38 -1.49
N LEU A 98 -0.08 -16.23 -2.13
CA LEU A 98 0.72 -15.80 -3.28
C LEU A 98 1.87 -14.93 -2.77
N VAL A 99 3.06 -15.50 -2.73
CA VAL A 99 4.23 -14.88 -2.09
C VAL A 99 5.06 -14.12 -3.11
N THR A 100 4.79 -12.82 -3.26
CA THR A 100 5.42 -11.95 -4.24
C THR A 100 6.38 -10.93 -3.62
N GLY A 101 6.67 -11.02 -2.31
CA GLY A 101 7.58 -10.12 -1.64
C GLY A 101 7.58 -10.23 -0.12
N VAL A 102 8.30 -9.33 0.54
CA VAL A 102 8.48 -9.32 2.00
C VAL A 102 7.17 -9.28 2.78
N TRP A 103 6.16 -8.53 2.30
CA TRP A 103 4.91 -8.36 3.04
C TRP A 103 4.08 -9.63 3.03
N SER A 104 3.97 -10.30 1.89
CA SER A 104 3.33 -11.62 1.80
C SER A 104 4.10 -12.69 2.59
N GLN A 105 5.43 -12.66 2.63
CA GLN A 105 6.22 -13.54 3.53
C GLN A 105 5.89 -13.30 5.01
N LYS A 106 5.72 -12.04 5.43
CA LYS A 106 5.29 -11.71 6.80
C LYS A 106 3.89 -12.20 7.10
N ALA A 107 2.94 -12.05 6.16
CA ALA A 107 1.59 -12.59 6.32
C ALA A 107 1.60 -14.11 6.50
N VAL A 108 2.41 -14.83 5.71
CA VAL A 108 2.64 -16.28 5.88
C VAL A 108 3.19 -16.61 7.27
N LYS A 109 4.15 -15.81 7.76
CA LYS A 109 4.74 -16.02 9.08
C LYS A 109 3.70 -15.96 10.20
N GLU A 110 2.77 -15.01 10.12
CA GLU A 110 1.72 -14.85 11.14
C GLU A 110 0.61 -15.94 11.02
N ALA A 111 0.39 -16.51 9.85
CA ALA A 111 -0.58 -17.58 9.65
C ALA A 111 -0.09 -18.96 10.10
N LYS A 112 1.21 -19.24 9.94
CA LYS A 112 1.80 -20.57 10.27
C LYS A 112 1.53 -21.08 11.69
N PRO A 113 1.55 -20.26 12.76
CA PRO A 113 1.21 -20.71 14.11
C PRO A 113 -0.27 -21.06 14.30
N ILE A 114 -1.15 -20.64 13.39
CA ILE A 114 -2.61 -20.75 13.55
C ILE A 114 -3.16 -21.97 12.80
N GLY A 115 -2.67 -22.24 11.58
CA GLY A 115 -3.15 -23.36 10.80
C GLY A 115 -2.23 -23.69 9.63
N LYS A 116 -2.69 -24.55 8.72
CA LYS A 116 -1.89 -25.00 7.58
C LYS A 116 -1.78 -23.88 6.54
N VAL A 117 -0.56 -23.67 6.04
CA VAL A 117 -0.26 -22.68 5.01
C VAL A 117 0.29 -23.38 3.77
N HIS A 118 -0.31 -23.12 2.63
CA HIS A 118 0.18 -23.54 1.33
C HIS A 118 0.66 -22.33 0.52
N ILE A 119 1.84 -22.41 -0.06
CA ILE A 119 2.37 -21.39 -0.97
C ILE A 119 1.93 -21.74 -2.38
N ALA A 120 0.87 -21.07 -2.85
CA ALA A 120 0.28 -21.35 -4.16
C ALA A 120 1.15 -20.85 -5.32
N ALA A 121 1.93 -19.79 -5.10
CA ALA A 121 2.99 -19.32 -6.00
C ALA A 121 3.98 -18.44 -5.24
N THR A 122 5.22 -18.38 -5.73
CA THR A 122 6.26 -17.50 -5.16
C THR A 122 7.16 -16.91 -6.25
N GLY A 123 7.58 -15.65 -6.04
CA GLY A 123 8.60 -14.99 -6.85
C GLY A 123 10.02 -15.12 -6.29
N GLU A 124 10.23 -15.92 -5.25
CA GLU A 124 11.50 -15.96 -4.50
C GLU A 124 12.69 -16.37 -5.38
N ALA A 125 12.51 -17.34 -6.26
CA ALA A 125 13.57 -17.81 -7.16
C ALA A 125 14.13 -16.73 -8.10
N THR A 126 13.36 -15.66 -8.37
CA THR A 126 13.77 -14.52 -9.19
C THR A 126 13.97 -13.25 -8.36
N ASN A 127 14.19 -13.40 -7.06
CA ASN A 127 14.30 -12.28 -6.12
C ASN A 127 13.12 -11.29 -6.22
N PHE A 128 11.90 -11.81 -6.45
CA PHE A 128 10.66 -11.04 -6.54
C PHE A 128 10.64 -9.95 -7.61
N ASP A 129 11.38 -10.14 -8.71
CA ASP A 129 11.43 -9.19 -9.83
C ASP A 129 10.22 -9.25 -10.75
N ARG A 130 9.35 -10.26 -10.55
CA ARG A 130 8.12 -10.47 -11.34
C ARG A 130 6.95 -10.96 -10.50
N ILE A 131 5.77 -10.81 -11.05
CA ILE A 131 4.54 -11.46 -10.57
C ILE A 131 4.47 -12.84 -11.24
N PRO A 132 4.25 -13.93 -10.48
CA PRO A 132 4.06 -15.25 -11.05
C PRO A 132 2.88 -15.27 -12.04
N PRO A 133 3.04 -15.80 -13.26
CA PRO A 133 1.94 -15.91 -14.21
C PRO A 133 0.94 -17.00 -13.77
N ALA A 134 -0.28 -16.94 -14.30
CA ALA A 134 -1.39 -17.81 -13.87
C ALA A 134 -1.07 -19.31 -13.97
N ASN A 135 -0.27 -19.72 -14.96
CA ASN A 135 0.14 -21.10 -15.16
C ASN A 135 1.18 -21.62 -14.14
N GLU A 136 1.73 -20.76 -13.29
CA GLU A 136 2.60 -21.13 -12.17
C GLU A 136 1.84 -21.22 -10.84
N ILE A 137 0.59 -20.75 -10.78
CA ILE A 137 -0.20 -20.79 -9.54
C ILE A 137 -0.78 -22.19 -9.33
N ARG A 138 -0.56 -22.75 -8.15
CA ARG A 138 -1.07 -24.07 -7.75
C ARG A 138 -1.77 -23.96 -6.42
N TYR A 139 -3.10 -23.89 -6.46
CA TYR A 139 -3.91 -23.84 -5.24
C TYR A 139 -3.99 -25.21 -4.57
N SER A 140 -4.15 -25.20 -3.23
CA SER A 140 -4.51 -26.40 -2.48
C SER A 140 -5.94 -26.85 -2.82
N SER A 141 -6.31 -28.07 -2.44
CA SER A 141 -7.61 -28.66 -2.84
C SER A 141 -8.83 -27.94 -2.27
N SER A 142 -8.70 -27.29 -1.11
CA SER A 142 -9.82 -26.61 -0.42
C SER A 142 -9.32 -25.51 0.50
N PRO A 143 -8.74 -24.44 -0.03
CA PRO A 143 -8.26 -23.34 0.81
C PRO A 143 -9.43 -22.56 1.43
N VAL A 144 -9.26 -22.11 2.67
CA VAL A 144 -10.26 -21.27 3.34
C VAL A 144 -10.27 -19.84 2.82
N TYR A 145 -9.13 -19.39 2.31
CA TYR A 145 -8.95 -18.15 1.55
C TYR A 145 -7.66 -18.21 0.74
N VAL A 146 -7.55 -17.32 -0.24
CA VAL A 146 -6.30 -17.02 -0.94
C VAL A 146 -5.85 -15.62 -0.54
N HIS A 147 -4.60 -15.47 -0.11
CA HIS A 147 -4.03 -14.18 0.25
C HIS A 147 -3.03 -13.68 -0.79
N LEU A 148 -3.11 -12.38 -1.15
CA LEU A 148 -2.11 -11.71 -1.96
C LEU A 148 -1.75 -10.34 -1.41
N THR A 149 -0.57 -9.84 -1.81
CA THR A 149 -0.17 -8.44 -1.68
C THR A 149 -0.18 -7.83 -3.07
N THR A 150 -1.08 -6.88 -3.33
CA THR A 150 -1.34 -6.37 -4.69
C THR A 150 -0.18 -5.58 -5.27
N ASN A 151 0.56 -4.87 -4.41
CA ASN A 151 1.73 -4.08 -4.80
C ASN A 151 2.89 -4.27 -3.81
N ASN A 152 4.03 -4.70 -4.33
CA ASN A 152 5.22 -5.02 -3.52
C ASN A 152 6.13 -3.79 -3.39
N THR A 153 5.92 -3.02 -2.34
CA THR A 153 6.62 -1.76 -2.02
C THR A 153 8.16 -1.91 -2.02
N VAL A 154 8.67 -3.09 -1.69
CA VAL A 154 10.11 -3.34 -1.53
C VAL A 154 10.80 -3.66 -2.85
N TYR A 155 10.14 -4.41 -3.73
CA TYR A 155 10.73 -4.91 -4.98
C TYR A 155 10.22 -4.18 -6.23
N GLY A 156 9.14 -3.40 -6.10
CA GLY A 156 8.59 -2.61 -7.20
C GLY A 156 7.77 -3.42 -8.20
N THR A 157 7.16 -4.53 -7.77
CA THR A 157 6.25 -5.33 -8.59
C THR A 157 4.79 -5.15 -8.16
N GLN A 158 3.85 -5.26 -9.09
CA GLN A 158 2.42 -5.03 -8.88
C GLN A 158 1.58 -5.98 -9.73
N TRP A 159 0.54 -6.55 -9.14
CA TRP A 159 -0.50 -7.27 -9.85
C TRP A 159 -1.31 -6.30 -10.73
N ARG A 160 -1.39 -6.59 -12.04
CA ARG A 160 -2.18 -5.77 -12.98
C ARG A 160 -3.67 -6.08 -12.89
N SER A 161 -3.98 -7.33 -12.56
CA SER A 161 -5.33 -7.84 -12.33
C SER A 161 -5.31 -8.90 -11.24
N GLU A 162 -6.46 -9.16 -10.64
CA GLU A 162 -6.61 -10.20 -9.65
C GLU A 162 -6.42 -11.58 -10.29
N PRO A 163 -5.70 -12.51 -9.62
CA PRO A 163 -5.63 -13.89 -10.08
C PRO A 163 -6.99 -14.57 -9.98
N ALA A 164 -7.28 -15.49 -10.88
CA ALA A 164 -8.45 -16.37 -10.76
C ALA A 164 -8.24 -17.30 -9.56
N VAL A 165 -9.16 -17.23 -8.58
CA VAL A 165 -9.15 -18.11 -7.40
C VAL A 165 -10.17 -19.23 -7.55
N PRO A 166 -10.04 -20.37 -6.83
CA PRO A 166 -11.04 -21.42 -6.87
C PRO A 166 -12.44 -20.94 -6.52
N ALA A 167 -13.46 -21.49 -7.16
CA ALA A 167 -14.84 -21.07 -6.96
C ALA A 167 -15.26 -21.14 -5.49
N GLY A 168 -15.89 -20.08 -4.98
CA GLY A 168 -16.33 -19.97 -3.59
C GLY A 168 -15.25 -19.66 -2.57
N VAL A 169 -13.98 -19.58 -2.99
CA VAL A 169 -12.87 -19.22 -2.09
C VAL A 169 -12.69 -17.69 -2.05
N PRO A 170 -12.74 -17.07 -0.88
CA PRO A 170 -12.54 -15.63 -0.77
C PRO A 170 -11.09 -15.22 -1.05
N LEU A 171 -10.94 -14.17 -1.86
CA LEU A 171 -9.66 -13.49 -2.05
C LEU A 171 -9.46 -12.46 -0.93
N VAL A 172 -8.33 -12.52 -0.23
CA VAL A 172 -7.91 -11.58 0.81
C VAL A 172 -6.71 -10.78 0.31
N ALA A 173 -6.77 -9.47 0.35
CA ALA A 173 -5.74 -8.63 -0.25
C ALA A 173 -5.15 -7.59 0.71
N ASP A 174 -3.80 -7.57 0.79
CA ASP A 174 -3.04 -6.41 1.24
C ASP A 174 -2.87 -5.42 0.09
N THR A 175 -3.62 -4.33 0.13
CA THR A 175 -3.57 -3.25 -0.86
C THR A 175 -2.90 -1.99 -0.31
N SER A 176 -2.13 -2.09 0.77
CA SER A 176 -1.60 -0.93 1.51
C SER A 176 -0.87 0.07 0.62
N SER A 177 -0.18 -0.37 -0.43
CA SER A 177 0.62 0.52 -1.25
C SER A 177 0.00 0.91 -2.59
N ASP A 178 -1.18 0.38 -2.94
CA ASP A 178 -1.87 0.74 -4.18
C ASP A 178 -3.39 0.87 -4.05
N MET A 179 -3.94 0.81 -2.82
CA MET A 179 -5.37 1.05 -2.62
C MET A 179 -5.77 2.42 -3.17
N PHE A 180 -6.82 2.45 -3.99
CA PHE A 180 -7.33 3.65 -4.65
C PHE A 180 -6.31 4.37 -5.55
N SER A 181 -5.34 3.65 -6.08
CA SER A 181 -4.46 4.17 -7.14
C SER A 181 -5.06 4.00 -8.54
N ARG A 182 -6.08 3.17 -8.66
CA ARG A 182 -6.80 2.81 -9.89
C ARG A 182 -8.20 2.26 -9.53
N PRO A 183 -9.11 2.12 -10.50
CA PRO A 183 -10.37 1.41 -10.28
C PRO A 183 -10.16 0.01 -9.72
N ILE A 184 -11.00 -0.36 -8.75
CA ILE A 184 -11.00 -1.67 -8.10
C ILE A 184 -12.42 -2.23 -8.08
N ASP A 185 -12.59 -3.49 -8.43
CA ASP A 185 -13.86 -4.20 -8.25
C ASP A 185 -13.85 -4.92 -6.91
N VAL A 186 -14.38 -4.29 -5.88
CA VAL A 186 -14.42 -4.81 -4.50
C VAL A 186 -15.14 -6.17 -4.42
N ARG A 187 -16.09 -6.46 -5.35
CA ARG A 187 -16.84 -7.73 -5.37
C ARG A 187 -15.99 -8.97 -5.60
N LYS A 188 -14.79 -8.80 -6.15
CA LYS A 188 -13.81 -9.89 -6.34
C LYS A 188 -13.14 -10.33 -5.06
N TYR A 189 -13.30 -9.58 -3.97
CA TYR A 189 -12.59 -9.81 -2.72
C TYR A 189 -13.57 -10.20 -1.61
N GLY A 190 -13.14 -11.08 -0.74
CA GLY A 190 -13.81 -11.29 0.54
C GLY A 190 -13.38 -10.28 1.59
N LEU A 191 -12.10 -9.90 1.55
CA LEU A 191 -11.53 -8.90 2.46
C LEU A 191 -10.38 -8.15 1.78
N ILE A 192 -10.39 -6.83 1.91
CA ILE A 192 -9.29 -5.94 1.54
C ILE A 192 -8.82 -5.22 2.79
N TYR A 193 -7.51 -5.10 2.99
CA TYR A 193 -6.98 -4.20 4.01
C TYR A 193 -5.84 -3.34 3.46
N ALA A 194 -5.71 -2.13 4.02
CA ALA A 194 -4.72 -1.16 3.60
C ALA A 194 -4.25 -0.30 4.77
N GLY A 195 -2.96 -0.40 5.12
CA GLY A 195 -2.35 0.57 6.02
C GLY A 195 -2.31 1.95 5.37
N ALA A 196 -2.89 2.97 6.03
CA ALA A 196 -3.11 4.28 5.40
C ALA A 196 -1.83 5.03 5.05
N GLN A 197 -0.75 4.83 5.78
CA GLN A 197 0.49 5.62 5.73
C GLN A 197 1.21 5.63 4.37
N LYS A 198 0.72 4.91 3.38
CA LYS A 198 1.29 4.87 2.03
C LYS A 198 0.48 5.75 1.07
N ASN A 199 -0.71 5.31 0.72
CA ASN A 199 -1.50 5.94 -0.34
C ASN A 199 -2.80 6.63 0.14
N LEU A 200 -3.25 6.36 1.37
CA LEU A 200 -4.58 6.76 1.84
C LEU A 200 -4.58 7.83 2.94
N GLY A 201 -3.48 8.04 3.65
CA GLY A 201 -3.50 8.95 4.79
C GLY A 201 -2.28 8.84 5.69
N PRO A 202 -2.39 9.23 6.97
CA PRO A 202 -1.31 9.14 7.95
C PRO A 202 -1.14 7.72 8.49
N SER A 203 -0.04 7.49 9.21
CA SER A 203 0.13 6.27 10.02
C SER A 203 -0.91 6.20 11.16
N GLY A 204 -1.17 4.99 11.66
CA GLY A 204 -2.03 4.76 12.83
C GLY A 204 -3.44 4.28 12.49
N VAL A 205 -3.88 4.39 11.25
CA VAL A 205 -5.18 3.89 10.78
C VAL A 205 -5.00 2.85 9.67
N VAL A 206 -5.86 1.85 9.66
CA VAL A 206 -5.96 0.81 8.63
C VAL A 206 -7.38 0.79 8.10
N LEU A 207 -7.53 0.90 6.79
CA LEU A 207 -8.78 0.62 6.10
C LEU A 207 -8.96 -0.89 5.99
N VAL A 208 -10.13 -1.40 6.38
CA VAL A 208 -10.56 -2.78 6.10
C VAL A 208 -11.92 -2.72 5.41
N ILE A 209 -12.04 -3.39 4.27
CA ILE A 209 -13.29 -3.60 3.55
C ILE A 209 -13.54 -5.10 3.56
N ILE A 210 -14.62 -5.52 4.24
CA ILE A 210 -14.90 -6.93 4.48
C ILE A 210 -16.35 -7.27 4.17
N ARG A 211 -16.57 -8.39 3.51
CA ARG A 211 -17.90 -8.89 3.15
C ARG A 211 -18.62 -9.49 4.37
N ASP A 212 -19.94 -9.26 4.46
CA ASP A 212 -20.75 -9.66 5.62
C ASP A 212 -20.69 -11.17 5.93
N ASP A 213 -20.68 -12.02 4.92
CA ASP A 213 -20.55 -13.48 5.12
C ASP A 213 -19.23 -13.88 5.80
N LEU A 214 -18.13 -13.18 5.52
CA LEU A 214 -16.86 -13.41 6.22
C LEU A 214 -16.90 -12.92 7.67
N ILE A 215 -17.61 -11.82 7.96
CA ILE A 215 -17.82 -11.35 9.32
C ILE A 215 -18.57 -12.41 10.13
N GLU A 216 -19.61 -13.01 9.53
CA GLU A 216 -20.40 -14.07 10.15
C GLU A 216 -19.60 -15.37 10.36
N ALA A 217 -18.78 -15.74 9.36
CA ALA A 217 -17.92 -16.92 9.42
C ALA A 217 -16.73 -16.78 10.38
N GLY A 218 -16.36 -15.55 10.77
CA GLY A 218 -15.20 -15.27 11.61
C GLY A 218 -15.30 -15.94 12.99
N SER A 219 -14.14 -16.31 13.56
CA SER A 219 -14.04 -16.93 14.87
C SER A 219 -14.73 -16.09 15.98
N LYS A 220 -15.49 -16.76 16.83
CA LYS A 220 -16.17 -16.15 18.00
C LYS A 220 -15.39 -16.31 19.31
N SER A 221 -14.30 -17.08 19.28
CA SER A 221 -13.51 -17.42 20.48
C SER A 221 -12.29 -16.50 20.69
N LEU A 222 -12.05 -15.56 19.79
CA LEU A 222 -10.96 -14.60 19.91
C LEU A 222 -11.26 -13.53 20.96
N PRO A 223 -10.23 -12.89 21.53
CA PRO A 223 -10.41 -11.65 22.27
C PRO A 223 -11.20 -10.62 21.46
N THR A 224 -12.08 -9.89 22.11
CA THR A 224 -13.08 -9.00 21.47
C THR A 224 -12.48 -8.07 20.41
N MET A 225 -11.34 -7.44 20.71
CA MET A 225 -10.66 -6.50 19.80
C MET A 225 -10.05 -7.15 18.56
N LEU A 226 -9.91 -8.47 18.51
CA LEU A 226 -9.37 -9.21 17.37
C LEU A 226 -10.47 -9.79 16.47
N GLN A 227 -11.74 -9.60 16.81
CA GLN A 227 -12.88 -10.06 16.02
C GLN A 227 -13.37 -8.97 15.07
N TYR A 228 -13.40 -9.22 13.76
CA TYR A 228 -13.97 -8.27 12.78
C TYR A 228 -15.45 -7.94 13.09
N ARG A 229 -16.22 -8.91 13.63
CA ARG A 229 -17.62 -8.69 13.99
C ARG A 229 -17.82 -7.60 15.04
N THR A 230 -16.90 -7.47 16.00
CA THR A 230 -16.95 -6.42 17.01
C THR A 230 -16.84 -5.04 16.36
N HIS A 231 -15.87 -4.89 15.49
CA HIS A 231 -15.65 -3.64 14.79
C HIS A 231 -16.76 -3.32 13.79
N ALA A 232 -17.34 -4.33 13.15
CA ALA A 232 -18.47 -4.16 12.23
C ALA A 232 -19.74 -3.71 12.98
N ALA A 233 -20.08 -4.35 14.11
CA ALA A 233 -21.24 -4.01 14.91
C ALA A 233 -21.17 -2.58 15.48
N GLU A 234 -19.99 -2.15 15.88
CA GLU A 234 -19.74 -0.84 16.49
C GLU A 234 -19.21 0.20 15.49
N ARG A 235 -19.28 -0.08 14.20
CA ARG A 235 -18.82 0.82 13.12
C ARG A 235 -17.44 1.43 13.39
N SER A 236 -16.49 0.58 13.81
CA SER A 236 -15.12 0.94 14.21
C SER A 236 -14.99 1.75 15.52
N LEU A 237 -16.07 1.94 16.27
CA LEU A 237 -16.12 2.80 17.47
C LEU A 237 -16.24 2.00 18.78
N TYR A 238 -15.94 0.70 18.76
CA TYR A 238 -15.93 -0.12 19.98
C TYR A 238 -14.97 0.44 21.04
N ASN A 239 -13.77 0.84 20.64
CA ASN A 239 -12.81 1.60 21.44
C ASN A 239 -12.58 2.98 20.82
N THR A 240 -11.86 3.86 21.50
CA THR A 240 -11.48 5.16 20.93
C THR A 240 -10.60 4.96 19.71
N PRO A 241 -11.05 5.35 18.52
CA PRO A 241 -10.31 5.16 17.28
C PRO A 241 -9.26 6.25 17.05
N PRO A 242 -8.39 6.14 16.06
CA PRO A 242 -7.45 7.20 15.67
C PRO A 242 -8.19 8.35 14.95
N THR A 243 -8.88 9.20 15.72
CA THR A 243 -9.80 10.24 15.23
C THR A 243 -9.19 11.14 14.17
N PHE A 244 -7.98 11.67 14.42
CA PHE A 244 -7.24 12.48 13.45
C PHE A 244 -6.90 11.69 12.17
N GLY A 245 -6.49 10.43 12.32
CA GLY A 245 -6.17 9.57 11.18
C GLY A 245 -7.37 9.31 10.28
N ILE A 246 -8.55 9.05 10.86
CA ILE A 246 -9.80 8.85 10.12
C ILE A 246 -10.21 10.14 9.40
N TYR A 247 -10.13 11.28 10.07
CA TYR A 247 -10.40 12.59 9.46
C TYR A 247 -9.52 12.83 8.22
N VAL A 248 -8.21 12.68 8.36
CA VAL A 248 -7.27 12.92 7.25
C VAL A 248 -7.51 11.91 6.11
N MET A 249 -7.77 10.65 6.43
CA MET A 249 -8.09 9.63 5.43
C MET A 249 -9.37 9.99 4.65
N GLY A 250 -10.42 10.42 5.33
CA GLY A 250 -11.66 10.92 4.70
C GLY A 250 -11.40 12.10 3.75
N GLU A 251 -10.55 13.04 4.16
CA GLU A 251 -10.15 14.16 3.30
C GLU A 251 -9.30 13.73 2.09
N VAL A 252 -8.49 12.67 2.22
CA VAL A 252 -7.78 12.08 1.07
C VAL A 252 -8.77 11.44 0.09
N PHE A 253 -9.79 10.72 0.56
CA PHE A 253 -10.82 10.15 -0.33
C PHE A 253 -11.56 11.26 -1.10
N LYS A 254 -11.97 12.33 -0.41
CA LYS A 254 -12.61 13.50 -1.03
C LYS A 254 -11.66 14.19 -2.04
N TRP A 255 -10.38 14.25 -1.72
CA TRP A 255 -9.37 14.79 -2.64
C TRP A 255 -9.26 13.94 -3.91
N ILE A 256 -9.18 12.59 -3.81
CA ILE A 256 -9.15 11.71 -4.99
C ILE A 256 -10.42 11.91 -5.85
N GLN A 257 -11.59 12.03 -5.24
CA GLN A 257 -12.84 12.33 -5.96
C GLN A 257 -12.75 13.66 -6.71
N SER A 258 -12.17 14.70 -6.08
CA SER A 258 -12.00 16.02 -6.70
C SER A 258 -10.99 16.03 -7.85
N GLN A 259 -10.10 15.03 -7.93
CA GLN A 259 -9.18 14.84 -9.06
C GLN A 259 -9.80 14.08 -10.24
N GLY A 260 -11.11 13.81 -10.21
CA GLY A 260 -11.81 13.05 -11.24
C GLY A 260 -11.97 11.56 -10.92
N GLY A 261 -11.74 11.16 -9.68
CA GLY A 261 -11.92 9.79 -9.20
C GLY A 261 -10.81 8.82 -9.61
N LEU A 262 -11.10 7.53 -9.50
CA LEU A 262 -10.07 6.49 -9.65
C LEU A 262 -9.56 6.33 -11.09
N SER A 263 -10.36 6.59 -12.11
CA SER A 263 -9.93 6.51 -13.51
C SER A 263 -8.90 7.60 -13.83
N ALA A 264 -9.20 8.84 -13.49
CA ALA A 264 -8.26 9.97 -13.68
C ALA A 264 -6.98 9.78 -12.84
N MET A 265 -7.12 9.23 -11.61
CA MET A 265 -5.98 8.92 -10.76
C MET A 265 -5.09 7.83 -11.37
N ALA A 266 -5.66 6.80 -11.99
CA ALA A 266 -4.91 5.76 -12.68
C ALA A 266 -4.08 6.33 -13.85
N GLU A 267 -4.69 7.17 -14.69
CA GLU A 267 -4.02 7.86 -15.81
C GLU A 267 -2.88 8.76 -15.31
N TYR A 268 -3.14 9.50 -14.23
CA TYR A 268 -2.12 10.35 -13.60
C TYR A 268 -0.95 9.52 -13.08
N ASN A 269 -1.21 8.43 -12.36
CA ASN A 269 -0.18 7.54 -11.84
C ASN A 269 0.63 6.86 -12.95
N GLU A 270 -0.05 6.40 -14.02
CA GLU A 270 0.63 5.83 -15.19
C GLU A 270 1.54 6.85 -15.86
N SER A 271 1.08 8.10 -16.03
CA SER A 271 1.87 9.17 -16.63
C SER A 271 3.15 9.47 -15.85
N LYS A 272 3.08 9.45 -14.50
CA LYS A 272 4.25 9.62 -13.62
C LYS A 272 5.22 8.44 -13.72
N ALA A 273 4.69 7.22 -13.63
CA ALA A 273 5.50 6.01 -13.69
C ALA A 273 6.22 5.89 -15.05
N ARG A 274 5.53 6.24 -16.13
CA ARG A 274 6.10 6.23 -17.49
C ARG A 274 7.33 7.14 -17.60
N LEU A 275 7.29 8.36 -17.07
CA LEU A 275 8.45 9.26 -17.08
C LEU A 275 9.71 8.59 -16.52
N LEU A 276 9.58 7.90 -15.40
CA LEU A 276 10.70 7.28 -14.72
C LEU A 276 11.13 5.97 -15.43
N TYR A 277 10.18 5.15 -15.87
CA TYR A 277 10.49 3.91 -16.56
C TYR A 277 11.07 4.12 -17.95
N ASP A 278 10.60 5.12 -18.72
CA ASP A 278 11.17 5.45 -20.03
C ASP A 278 12.63 5.88 -19.91
N PHE A 279 12.94 6.66 -18.85
CA PHE A 279 14.34 6.99 -18.57
C PHE A 279 15.15 5.73 -18.19
N LEU A 280 14.66 4.90 -17.27
CA LEU A 280 15.36 3.67 -16.84
C LEU A 280 15.60 2.72 -18.01
N ASP A 281 14.63 2.58 -18.92
CA ASP A 281 14.74 1.71 -20.10
C ASP A 281 15.74 2.23 -21.14
N SER A 282 15.97 3.54 -21.18
CA SER A 282 16.95 4.18 -22.09
C SER A 282 18.36 4.28 -21.48
N SER A 283 18.48 4.18 -20.15
CA SER A 283 19.77 4.34 -19.46
C SER A 283 20.64 3.09 -19.61
N GLN A 284 21.94 3.32 -19.80
CA GLN A 284 22.97 2.27 -19.72
C GLN A 284 23.62 2.20 -18.33
N PHE A 285 23.23 3.09 -17.44
CA PHE A 285 23.81 3.26 -16.11
C PHE A 285 22.84 2.79 -15.01
N PHE A 286 21.57 3.20 -15.08
CA PHE A 286 20.55 2.77 -14.14
C PHE A 286 19.84 1.51 -14.61
N ARG A 287 19.47 0.64 -13.66
CA ARG A 287 18.68 -0.57 -13.94
C ARG A 287 17.46 -0.61 -13.04
N GLY A 288 16.27 -0.78 -13.63
CA GLY A 288 15.04 -1.12 -12.91
C GLY A 288 15.10 -2.54 -12.36
N ASN A 289 14.44 -2.77 -11.21
CA ASN A 289 14.41 -4.09 -10.58
C ASN A 289 13.34 -5.01 -11.21
N ALA A 290 12.15 -4.48 -11.47
CA ALA A 290 11.00 -5.28 -11.90
C ALA A 290 10.98 -5.51 -13.42
N GLN A 291 10.59 -6.72 -13.83
CA GLN A 291 10.29 -7.05 -15.23
C GLN A 291 9.13 -6.18 -15.74
N ARG A 292 9.12 -5.87 -17.04
CA ARG A 292 8.23 -4.85 -17.63
C ARG A 292 6.75 -5.06 -17.37
N ASP A 293 6.27 -6.29 -17.47
CA ASP A 293 4.88 -6.68 -17.25
C ASP A 293 4.45 -6.68 -15.78
N SER A 294 5.42 -6.66 -14.89
CA SER A 294 5.24 -6.72 -13.44
C SER A 294 5.54 -5.40 -12.72
N ARG A 295 5.89 -4.34 -13.43
CA ARG A 295 6.29 -3.04 -12.86
C ARG A 295 5.18 -2.38 -12.04
N SER A 296 5.55 -1.89 -10.86
CA SER A 296 4.68 -1.08 -10.02
C SER A 296 4.52 0.35 -10.54
N LEU A 297 3.30 0.87 -10.51
CA LEU A 297 3.02 2.30 -10.75
C LEU A 297 3.20 3.16 -9.49
N MET A 298 3.41 2.51 -8.33
CA MET A 298 3.50 3.18 -7.02
C MET A 298 4.92 3.23 -6.48
N ASN A 299 5.73 2.19 -6.73
CA ASN A 299 7.07 2.05 -6.18
C ASN A 299 8.04 1.61 -7.26
N VAL A 300 8.84 2.52 -7.74
CA VAL A 300 9.86 2.24 -8.77
C VAL A 300 11.19 1.96 -8.08
N CYS A 301 11.65 0.71 -8.16
CA CYS A 301 12.93 0.28 -7.59
C CYS A 301 13.99 0.22 -8.68
N PHE A 302 15.16 0.78 -8.39
CA PHE A 302 16.27 0.85 -9.35
C PHE A 302 17.60 0.90 -8.63
N ARG A 303 18.70 0.68 -9.36
CA ARG A 303 20.06 0.76 -8.85
C ARG A 303 21.04 1.27 -9.92
N THR A 304 22.18 1.72 -9.44
CA THR A 304 23.35 2.05 -10.24
C THR A 304 24.25 0.82 -10.40
N PRO A 305 25.39 0.92 -11.12
CA PRO A 305 26.31 -0.20 -11.28
C PRO A 305 26.99 -0.71 -9.99
N SER A 306 27.01 0.09 -8.90
CA SER A 306 27.62 -0.35 -7.64
C SER A 306 26.90 0.24 -6.42
N GLU A 307 27.06 -0.40 -5.23
CA GLU A 307 26.50 0.07 -3.98
C GLU A 307 27.08 1.40 -3.50
N GLU A 308 28.36 1.69 -3.83
CA GLU A 308 28.99 2.97 -3.56
C GLU A 308 28.29 4.09 -4.34
N LEU A 309 27.96 3.83 -5.61
CA LEU A 309 27.22 4.77 -6.45
C LEU A 309 25.77 4.92 -5.99
N ASP A 310 25.12 3.85 -5.52
CA ASP A 310 23.80 3.92 -4.90
C ASP A 310 23.82 4.86 -3.68
N THR A 311 24.83 4.69 -2.81
CA THR A 311 25.02 5.52 -1.62
C THR A 311 25.29 6.98 -1.98
N LYS A 312 26.18 7.21 -2.96
CA LYS A 312 26.48 8.55 -3.48
C LYS A 312 25.25 9.22 -4.07
N PHE A 313 24.47 8.49 -4.88
CA PHE A 313 23.23 8.98 -5.49
C PHE A 313 22.25 9.47 -4.42
N VAL A 314 21.97 8.65 -3.40
CA VAL A 314 21.05 9.01 -2.31
C VAL A 314 21.55 10.26 -1.57
N GLY A 315 22.84 10.32 -1.25
CA GLY A 315 23.41 11.47 -0.53
C GLY A 315 23.34 12.77 -1.34
N GLU A 316 23.60 12.74 -2.65
CA GLU A 316 23.51 13.91 -3.53
C GLU A 316 22.05 14.31 -3.79
N ALA A 317 21.14 13.34 -3.97
CA ALA A 317 19.72 13.56 -4.12
C ALA A 317 19.13 14.30 -2.91
N THR A 318 19.45 13.84 -1.69
CA THR A 318 18.99 14.47 -0.44
C THR A 318 19.46 15.94 -0.34
N LYS A 319 20.71 16.24 -0.73
CA LYS A 319 21.24 17.62 -0.76
C LYS A 319 20.48 18.52 -1.73
N ARG A 320 19.85 17.94 -2.74
CA ARG A 320 19.03 18.66 -3.73
C ARG A 320 17.53 18.67 -3.38
N GLY A 321 17.16 18.24 -2.19
CA GLY A 321 15.76 18.18 -1.75
C GLY A 321 14.95 17.04 -2.37
N LEU A 322 15.61 15.98 -2.86
CA LEU A 322 14.98 14.74 -3.31
C LEU A 322 15.15 13.70 -2.20
N ASP A 323 14.21 13.64 -1.28
CA ASP A 323 14.30 12.82 -0.07
C ASP A 323 13.56 11.48 -0.16
N GLY A 324 13.96 10.50 0.66
CA GLY A 324 13.29 9.20 0.80
C GLY A 324 13.62 8.18 -0.29
N LEU A 325 14.69 8.38 -1.08
CA LEU A 325 15.05 7.52 -2.21
C LEU A 325 15.82 6.25 -1.83
N LYS A 326 16.34 6.13 -0.61
CA LYS A 326 17.08 4.92 -0.18
C LYS A 326 16.18 3.69 -0.25
N GLY A 327 16.65 2.63 -0.92
CA GLY A 327 15.96 1.35 -1.02
C GLY A 327 15.82 0.65 0.34
N HIS A 328 14.95 -0.36 0.40
CA HIS A 328 14.78 -1.16 1.61
C HIS A 328 16.03 -2.02 1.87
N ARG A 329 16.38 -2.21 3.15
CA ARG A 329 17.57 -2.97 3.56
C ARG A 329 17.67 -4.39 2.98
N SER A 330 16.54 -5.03 2.65
CA SER A 330 16.48 -6.37 2.07
C SER A 330 16.67 -6.40 0.55
N ALA A 331 16.49 -5.28 -0.15
CA ALA A 331 16.61 -5.20 -1.60
C ALA A 331 17.80 -4.34 -2.05
N GLY A 332 18.26 -3.40 -1.21
CA GLY A 332 19.30 -2.43 -1.58
C GLY A 332 18.82 -1.42 -2.62
N GLY A 333 19.77 -0.76 -3.26
CA GLY A 333 19.51 0.21 -4.33
C GLY A 333 18.71 1.43 -3.89
N MET A 334 17.94 1.98 -4.81
CA MET A 334 17.03 3.11 -4.60
C MET A 334 15.57 2.69 -4.86
N ARG A 335 14.65 3.46 -4.27
CA ARG A 335 13.23 3.31 -4.50
C ARG A 335 12.56 4.69 -4.49
N ALA A 336 11.94 5.05 -5.60
CA ALA A 336 11.05 6.20 -5.68
C ALA A 336 9.60 5.74 -5.43
N SER A 337 9.00 6.17 -4.32
CA SER A 337 7.58 5.94 -4.04
C SER A 337 6.77 7.11 -4.56
N ILE A 338 6.07 6.89 -5.67
CA ILE A 338 5.35 7.91 -6.44
C ILE A 338 3.83 7.76 -6.30
N TYR A 339 3.37 7.57 -5.07
CA TYR A 339 1.95 7.41 -4.74
C TYR A 339 1.04 8.50 -5.33
N ASN A 340 -0.28 8.36 -5.16
CA ASN A 340 -1.27 9.31 -5.70
C ASN A 340 -0.91 10.78 -5.46
N ALA A 341 -0.50 11.11 -4.23
CA ALA A 341 -0.20 12.49 -3.84
C ALA A 341 1.19 12.99 -4.28
N CYS A 342 2.04 12.13 -4.83
CA CYS A 342 3.35 12.55 -5.32
C CYS A 342 3.17 13.44 -6.56
N PRO A 343 3.61 14.71 -6.53
CA PRO A 343 3.46 15.59 -7.68
C PRO A 343 4.28 15.10 -8.88
N ARG A 344 3.74 15.25 -10.10
CA ARG A 344 4.46 14.94 -11.32
C ARG A 344 5.81 15.66 -11.42
N GLN A 345 5.84 16.93 -10.99
CA GLN A 345 7.07 17.73 -10.92
C GLN A 345 8.18 17.07 -10.07
N SER A 346 7.80 16.33 -9.03
CA SER A 346 8.79 15.59 -8.22
C SER A 346 9.46 14.48 -9.04
N VAL A 347 8.68 13.78 -9.86
CA VAL A 347 9.21 12.72 -10.73
C VAL A 347 10.07 13.33 -11.84
N GLU A 348 9.67 14.46 -12.41
CA GLU A 348 10.45 15.21 -13.41
C GLU A 348 11.79 15.68 -12.83
N ALA A 349 11.79 16.23 -11.62
CA ALA A 349 13.00 16.64 -10.91
C ALA A 349 13.93 15.44 -10.63
N LEU A 350 13.37 14.29 -10.24
CA LEU A 350 14.14 13.07 -10.04
C LEU A 350 14.80 12.60 -11.35
N VAL A 351 14.05 12.55 -12.46
CA VAL A 351 14.58 12.13 -13.76
C VAL A 351 15.67 13.08 -14.23
N ALA A 352 15.50 14.39 -14.09
CA ALA A 352 16.52 15.38 -14.41
C ALA A 352 17.81 15.15 -13.60
N PHE A 353 17.66 14.91 -12.29
CA PHE A 353 18.81 14.60 -11.43
C PHE A 353 19.48 13.27 -11.82
N MET A 354 18.72 12.24 -12.15
CA MET A 354 19.27 10.95 -12.61
C MET A 354 20.10 11.13 -13.91
N GLN A 355 19.63 11.93 -14.85
CA GLN A 355 20.36 12.24 -16.08
C GLN A 355 21.69 12.97 -15.81
N GLU A 356 21.69 13.93 -14.90
CA GLU A 356 22.91 14.65 -14.50
C GLU A 356 23.89 13.71 -13.80
N PHE A 357 23.39 12.89 -12.86
CA PHE A 357 24.20 11.93 -12.12
C PHE A 357 24.82 10.88 -13.04
N GLU A 358 24.07 10.34 -14.00
CA GLU A 358 24.58 9.43 -15.01
C GLU A 358 25.71 10.07 -15.83
N ARG A 359 25.52 11.30 -16.33
CA ARG A 359 26.56 12.01 -17.10
C ARG A 359 27.85 12.21 -16.30
N ALA A 360 27.71 12.57 -15.02
CA ALA A 360 28.85 12.81 -14.14
C ALA A 360 29.63 11.54 -13.74
N ASN A 361 29.00 10.36 -13.83
CA ASN A 361 29.57 9.10 -13.33
C ASN A 361 29.74 8.02 -14.42
N ARG A 362 29.54 8.31 -15.71
CA ARG A 362 29.66 7.34 -16.84
C ARG A 362 31.04 6.67 -16.96
N GLY A 363 32.11 7.30 -16.45
CA GLY A 363 33.44 6.75 -16.46
C GLY A 363 33.74 5.67 -15.42
N VAL A 364 32.86 5.48 -14.46
CA VAL A 364 33.00 4.46 -13.41
C VAL A 364 32.44 3.14 -13.93
N ARG A 365 33.30 2.30 -14.54
CA ARG A 365 32.91 0.92 -14.89
C ARG A 365 32.70 0.11 -13.64
N ALA A 366 31.60 -0.68 -13.61
CA ALA A 366 31.41 -1.70 -12.59
C ALA A 366 32.64 -2.60 -12.50
N ALA A 367 33.24 -2.73 -11.33
CA ALA A 367 34.12 -3.84 -11.05
C ALA A 367 33.30 -5.11 -11.30
N ALA A 368 33.77 -5.96 -12.22
CA ALA A 368 33.08 -7.18 -12.58
C ALA A 368 32.85 -8.01 -11.30
N THR A 369 31.62 -8.13 -10.86
CA THR A 369 31.24 -9.13 -9.87
C THR A 369 31.47 -10.48 -10.51
N GLN A 370 32.57 -11.16 -10.10
CA GLN A 370 32.75 -12.59 -10.36
C GLN A 370 31.53 -13.32 -9.74
N PRO A 371 30.93 -14.26 -10.46
CA PRO A 371 29.93 -15.13 -9.83
C PRO A 371 30.63 -15.90 -8.72
N ALA A 372 30.05 -15.85 -7.52
CA ALA A 372 30.45 -16.73 -6.44
C ALA A 372 30.22 -18.19 -6.89
N ILE A 373 31.29 -18.97 -6.86
CA ILE A 373 31.33 -20.42 -7.11
C ILE A 373 30.50 -21.15 -6.05
#